data_5fe14ae55388f746c00f1bc896fa0bcd
#
_entry.id   5fe14ae55388f746c00f1bc896fa0bcd
#
_cell.length_a   1.000
_cell.length_b   1.000
_cell.length_c   1.000
_cell.angle_alpha   90.00
_cell.angle_beta   90.00
_cell.angle_gamma   90.00
#
_symmetry.space_group_name_H-M   'P 1'
#
loop_
_entity.id
_entity.type
_entity.pdbx_description
1 polymer ?
#
loop_
_entity_poly.entity_id
_entity_poly.type
_entity_poly.pdbx_seq_one_letter_code
_entity_poly.pdbx_strand_id
1 'polypeptide(L)'
;KMTAKKIVEKFGTDALDVIENDHEKLLEIKGLTKSKIEDIYKAFVEQIGIRQIVMFFQKYNVSPSSAVKVFKIFGTGTIPLVQNNPYILADQIDGITFDKADEIAMSLGFETKSYVRIASGIKSIIKRISFLNGHTYLPRPTIIAQAVSMLEVEQGPVEDAISQLLLSGELISENQGDYDAIYLKLFYDAEREVAEKLIRMSGVTFDID
;
A
#
# COMPACT_ATOMS: atom_id res chain seq x y z
N LYS A 1 9.14 20.75 24.25
CA LYS A 1 9.35 20.35 25.67
C LYS A 1 8.70 21.33 26.68
N MET A 2 8.84 22.65 26.54
CA MET A 2 8.23 23.62 27.46
C MET A 2 6.68 23.60 27.46
N THR A 3 6.05 23.45 26.31
CA THR A 3 4.59 23.42 26.19
C THR A 3 3.98 22.21 26.89
N ALA A 4 4.53 21.02 26.66
CA ALA A 4 4.07 19.79 27.33
C ALA A 4 4.19 19.89 28.85
N LYS A 5 5.27 20.51 29.36
CA LYS A 5 5.43 20.74 30.80
C LYS A 5 4.31 21.60 31.35
N LYS A 6 3.96 22.73 30.70
CA LYS A 6 2.86 23.61 31.11
C LYS A 6 1.50 22.90 31.11
N ILE A 7 1.26 22.03 30.15
CA ILE A 7 0.00 21.25 30.06
C ILE A 7 -0.09 20.29 31.26
N VAL A 8 0.97 19.53 31.50
CA VAL A 8 1.02 18.58 32.63
C VAL A 8 0.97 19.29 34.00
N GLU A 9 1.65 20.43 34.14
CA GLU A 9 1.60 21.25 35.38
C GLU A 9 0.18 21.76 35.66
N LYS A 10 -0.62 22.07 34.62
CA LYS A 10 -1.98 22.59 34.81
C LYS A 10 -3.02 21.49 34.99
N PHE A 11 -2.95 20.43 34.18
CA PHE A 11 -3.99 19.41 34.12
C PHE A 11 -3.59 18.08 34.79
N GLY A 12 -2.34 17.93 35.22
CA GLY A 12 -1.88 16.73 35.92
C GLY A 12 -2.11 15.45 35.10
N THR A 13 -2.75 14.49 35.76
CA THR A 13 -3.12 13.18 35.16
C THR A 13 -4.13 13.30 34.00
N ASP A 14 -4.94 14.34 33.99
CA ASP A 14 -6.02 14.54 33.02
C ASP A 14 -5.53 15.22 31.74
N ALA A 15 -4.23 15.54 31.67
CA ALA A 15 -3.63 16.26 30.53
C ALA A 15 -3.89 15.61 29.17
N LEU A 16 -3.85 14.27 29.10
CA LEU A 16 -4.08 13.53 27.86
C LEU A 16 -5.57 13.52 27.50
N ASP A 17 -6.45 13.35 28.48
CA ASP A 17 -7.90 13.40 28.29
C ASP A 17 -8.35 14.78 27.81
N VAL A 18 -7.79 15.85 28.41
CA VAL A 18 -8.06 17.23 27.98
C VAL A 18 -7.61 17.47 26.53
N ILE A 19 -6.45 16.94 26.12
CA ILE A 19 -5.99 17.07 24.73
C ILE A 19 -6.92 16.32 23.79
N GLU A 20 -7.40 15.14 24.17
CA GLU A 20 -8.22 14.27 23.32
C GLU A 20 -9.65 14.79 23.19
N ASN A 21 -10.29 15.11 24.30
CA ASN A 21 -11.73 15.35 24.38
C ASN A 21 -12.14 16.82 24.53
N ASP A 22 -11.21 17.71 25.00
CA ASP A 22 -11.55 19.11 25.29
C ASP A 22 -10.32 20.02 25.09
N HIS A 23 -9.66 19.90 23.93
CA HIS A 23 -8.42 20.63 23.65
C HIS A 23 -8.57 22.15 23.65
N GLU A 24 -9.78 22.69 23.58
CA GLU A 24 -10.03 24.13 23.72
C GLU A 24 -9.66 24.63 25.13
N LYS A 25 -9.75 23.80 26.19
CA LYS A 25 -9.28 24.15 27.55
C LYS A 25 -7.80 24.50 27.61
N LEU A 26 -7.00 24.07 26.63
CA LEU A 26 -5.60 24.46 26.55
C LEU A 26 -5.41 25.97 26.33
N LEU A 27 -6.44 26.70 25.89
CA LEU A 27 -6.43 28.16 25.80
C LEU A 27 -6.22 28.85 27.15
N GLU A 28 -6.56 28.18 28.23
CA GLU A 28 -6.31 28.68 29.60
C GLU A 28 -4.80 28.78 29.97
N ILE A 29 -3.95 28.12 29.18
CA ILE A 29 -2.51 28.14 29.38
C ILE A 29 -1.91 29.39 28.71
N LYS A 30 -1.36 30.28 29.51
CA LYS A 30 -0.75 31.52 29.00
C LYS A 30 0.35 31.23 27.99
N GLY A 31 0.14 31.76 26.73
CA GLY A 31 1.09 31.63 25.63
C GLY A 31 0.77 30.48 24.65
N LEU A 32 -0.39 29.80 24.80
CA LEU A 32 -0.95 28.94 23.77
C LEU A 32 -1.96 29.75 22.94
N THR A 33 -1.82 29.63 21.62
CA THR A 33 -2.75 30.20 20.65
C THR A 33 -3.62 29.08 20.07
N LYS A 34 -4.79 29.43 19.50
CA LYS A 34 -5.66 28.46 18.83
C LYS A 34 -4.90 27.59 17.80
N SER A 35 -4.04 28.22 16.99
CA SER A 35 -3.22 27.48 16.00
C SER A 35 -2.30 26.44 16.66
N LYS A 36 -1.61 26.82 17.77
CA LYS A 36 -0.76 25.86 18.50
C LYS A 36 -1.53 24.73 19.16
N ILE A 37 -2.74 25.00 19.59
CA ILE A 37 -3.61 23.96 20.19
C ILE A 37 -4.03 22.98 19.11
N GLU A 38 -4.41 23.48 17.94
CA GLU A 38 -4.75 22.64 16.79
C GLU A 38 -3.56 21.75 16.36
N ASP A 39 -2.35 22.31 16.33
CA ASP A 39 -1.13 21.55 16.03
C ASP A 39 -0.86 20.46 17.08
N ILE A 40 -1.07 20.77 18.37
CA ILE A 40 -0.93 19.81 19.48
C ILE A 40 -1.96 18.70 19.34
N TYR A 41 -3.21 19.04 19.08
CA TYR A 41 -4.31 18.07 18.89
C TYR A 41 -4.04 17.15 17.71
N LYS A 42 -3.67 17.69 16.55
CA LYS A 42 -3.32 16.90 15.36
C LYS A 42 -2.16 15.94 15.63
N ALA A 43 -1.09 16.43 16.26
CA ALA A 43 0.06 15.59 16.62
C ALA A 43 -0.31 14.49 17.62
N PHE A 44 -1.23 14.77 18.54
CA PHE A 44 -1.72 13.82 19.54
C PHE A 44 -2.56 12.72 18.90
N VAL A 45 -3.53 13.09 18.04
CA VAL A 45 -4.38 12.16 17.29
C VAL A 45 -3.52 11.26 16.37
N GLU A 46 -2.51 11.85 15.71
CA GLU A 46 -1.57 11.10 14.90
C GLU A 46 -0.80 10.05 15.71
N GLN A 47 -0.30 10.42 16.89
CA GLN A 47 0.43 9.50 17.78
C GLN A 47 -0.45 8.37 18.31
N ILE A 48 -1.71 8.65 18.66
CA ILE A 48 -2.68 7.62 19.06
C ILE A 48 -2.95 6.69 17.87
N GLY A 49 -3.21 7.23 16.69
CA GLY A 49 -3.45 6.45 15.47
C GLY A 49 -2.28 5.52 15.15
N ILE A 50 -1.05 6.04 15.17
CA ILE A 50 0.17 5.23 14.97
C ILE A 50 0.24 4.10 16.00
N ARG A 51 0.01 4.39 17.28
CA ARG A 51 0.08 3.39 18.36
C ARG A 51 -0.96 2.28 18.15
N GLN A 52 -2.20 2.64 17.81
CA GLN A 52 -3.26 1.66 17.53
C GLN A 52 -2.89 0.73 16.38
N ILE A 53 -2.33 1.29 15.31
CA ILE A 53 -1.92 0.53 14.13
C ILE A 53 -0.72 -0.36 14.43
N VAL A 54 0.27 0.12 15.16
CA VAL A 54 1.40 -0.72 15.60
C VAL A 54 0.89 -1.89 16.46
N MET A 55 -0.01 -1.65 17.39
CA MET A 55 -0.62 -2.71 18.22
C MET A 55 -1.45 -3.70 17.38
N PHE A 56 -2.20 -3.20 16.39
CA PHE A 56 -2.95 -4.05 15.46
C PHE A 56 -2.02 -4.97 14.67
N PHE A 57 -0.93 -4.44 14.11
CA PHE A 57 0.00 -5.20 13.29
C PHE A 57 0.97 -6.09 14.08
N GLN A 58 1.19 -5.80 15.36
CA GLN A 58 2.10 -6.58 16.21
C GLN A 58 1.69 -8.06 16.31
N LYS A 59 0.39 -8.35 16.34
CA LYS A 59 -0.14 -9.74 16.36
C LYS A 59 0.11 -10.52 15.06
N TYR A 60 0.45 -9.82 14.00
CA TYR A 60 0.80 -10.41 12.69
C TYR A 60 2.31 -10.36 12.42
N ASN A 61 3.13 -10.09 13.42
CA ASN A 61 4.60 -9.98 13.28
C ASN A 61 5.03 -8.97 12.20
N VAL A 62 4.27 -7.91 12.02
CA VAL A 62 4.67 -6.76 11.17
C VAL A 62 5.48 -5.79 12.03
N SER A 63 6.63 -5.36 11.51
CA SER A 63 7.52 -4.46 12.26
C SER A 63 6.85 -3.10 12.55
N PRO A 64 7.18 -2.46 13.68
CA PRO A 64 6.67 -1.12 13.98
C PRO A 64 6.99 -0.09 12.88
N SER A 65 8.16 -0.21 12.24
CA SER A 65 8.54 0.66 11.12
C SER A 65 7.65 0.49 9.90
N SER A 66 7.26 -0.75 9.57
CA SER A 66 6.29 -1.04 8.50
C SER A 66 4.90 -0.55 8.87
N ALA A 67 4.45 -0.74 10.12
CA ALA A 67 3.17 -0.23 10.60
C ALA A 67 3.07 1.29 10.50
N VAL A 68 4.16 2.02 10.82
CA VAL A 68 4.22 3.48 10.64
C VAL A 68 4.16 3.88 9.16
N LYS A 69 4.80 3.13 8.24
CA LYS A 69 4.67 3.38 6.80
C LYS A 69 3.22 3.22 6.34
N VAL A 70 2.55 2.14 6.79
CA VAL A 70 1.14 1.88 6.49
C VAL A 70 0.26 3.03 6.98
N PHE A 71 0.48 3.50 8.22
CA PHE A 71 -0.25 4.65 8.75
C PHE A 71 -0.04 5.93 7.92
N LYS A 72 1.17 6.20 7.48
CA LYS A 72 1.46 7.39 6.65
C LYS A 72 0.72 7.39 5.32
N ILE A 73 0.40 6.21 4.78
CA ILE A 73 -0.30 6.08 3.49
C ILE A 73 -1.81 6.09 3.69
N PHE A 74 -2.33 5.35 4.68
CA PHE A 74 -3.77 5.13 4.85
C PHE A 74 -4.40 5.89 6.02
N GLY A 75 -3.58 6.48 6.89
CA GLY A 75 -4.04 7.24 8.05
C GLY A 75 -4.83 6.39 9.05
N THR A 76 -5.80 7.01 9.70
CA THR A 76 -6.69 6.37 10.69
C THR A 76 -7.61 5.31 10.12
N GLY A 77 -7.85 5.32 8.78
CA GLY A 77 -8.63 4.31 8.07
C GLY A 77 -7.92 2.97 7.84
N THR A 78 -6.67 2.83 8.28
CA THR A 78 -5.83 1.63 8.03
C THR A 78 -6.49 0.33 8.50
N ILE A 79 -6.98 0.28 9.74
CA ILE A 79 -7.50 -0.97 10.32
C ILE A 79 -8.72 -1.48 9.56
N PRO A 80 -9.79 -0.69 9.36
CA PRO A 80 -10.93 -1.16 8.57
C PRO A 80 -10.57 -1.48 7.13
N LEU A 81 -9.64 -0.74 6.52
CA LEU A 81 -9.17 -1.02 5.17
C LEU A 81 -8.49 -2.39 5.07
N VAL A 82 -7.58 -2.70 6.00
CA VAL A 82 -6.87 -3.99 6.05
C VAL A 82 -7.81 -5.14 6.41
N GLN A 83 -8.78 -4.90 7.28
CA GLN A 83 -9.81 -5.90 7.61
C GLN A 83 -10.71 -6.22 6.41
N ASN A 84 -10.95 -5.25 5.53
CA ASN A 84 -11.73 -5.44 4.30
C ASN A 84 -10.92 -6.06 3.17
N ASN A 85 -9.64 -5.67 3.01
CA ASN A 85 -8.73 -6.21 2.00
C ASN A 85 -7.27 -6.15 2.49
N PRO A 86 -6.74 -7.22 3.11
CA PRO A 86 -5.36 -7.26 3.60
C PRO A 86 -4.31 -7.14 2.49
N TYR A 87 -4.65 -7.55 1.27
CA TYR A 87 -3.70 -7.58 0.15
C TYR A 87 -3.30 -6.19 -0.34
N ILE A 88 -4.05 -5.15 0.02
CA ILE A 88 -3.66 -3.76 -0.27
C ILE A 88 -2.29 -3.41 0.33
N LEU A 89 -1.89 -4.11 1.39
CA LEU A 89 -0.58 -3.94 2.01
C LEU A 89 0.55 -4.36 1.06
N ALA A 90 0.40 -5.51 0.37
CA ALA A 90 1.39 -6.00 -0.60
C ALA A 90 1.37 -5.18 -1.89
N ASP A 91 0.19 -4.68 -2.27
CA ASP A 91 0.01 -3.89 -3.48
C ASP A 91 0.61 -2.48 -3.36
N GLN A 92 0.55 -1.84 -2.17
CA GLN A 92 0.85 -0.42 -2.00
C GLN A 92 2.00 -0.10 -1.02
N ILE A 93 2.46 -1.08 -0.23
CA ILE A 93 3.48 -0.83 0.80
C ILE A 93 4.79 -1.54 0.45
N ASP A 94 5.81 -0.79 0.10
CA ASP A 94 7.14 -1.36 -0.10
C ASP A 94 7.69 -2.01 1.16
N GLY A 95 8.08 -3.28 1.02
CA GLY A 95 8.61 -4.10 2.10
C GLY A 95 7.57 -4.98 2.81
N ILE A 96 6.29 -4.93 2.40
CA ILE A 96 5.29 -5.95 2.76
C ILE A 96 5.06 -6.84 1.54
N THR A 97 5.44 -8.11 1.67
CA THR A 97 5.29 -9.10 0.59
C THR A 97 3.87 -9.66 0.53
N PHE A 98 3.53 -10.30 -0.62
CA PHE A 98 2.27 -11.04 -0.75
C PHE A 98 2.13 -12.08 0.36
N ASP A 99 3.18 -12.86 0.66
CA ASP A 99 3.13 -13.91 1.69
C ASP A 99 2.75 -13.33 3.06
N LYS A 100 3.26 -12.13 3.41
CA LYS A 100 2.90 -11.48 4.67
C LYS A 100 1.45 -10.95 4.66
N ALA A 101 0.97 -10.42 3.56
CA ALA A 101 -0.42 -10.01 3.41
C ALA A 101 -1.36 -11.23 3.44
N ASP A 102 -0.96 -12.36 2.84
CA ASP A 102 -1.69 -13.62 2.84
C ASP A 102 -1.80 -14.23 4.25
N GLU A 103 -0.71 -14.21 5.03
CA GLU A 103 -0.72 -14.60 6.45
C GLU A 103 -1.76 -13.79 7.27
N ILE A 104 -1.79 -12.47 7.05
CA ILE A 104 -2.77 -11.59 7.70
C ILE A 104 -4.19 -11.93 7.23
N ALA A 105 -4.39 -12.13 5.93
CA ALA A 105 -5.68 -12.46 5.35
C ALA A 105 -6.24 -13.78 5.91
N MET A 106 -5.41 -14.82 5.96
CA MET A 106 -5.81 -16.12 6.53
C MET A 106 -6.16 -15.97 8.02
N SER A 107 -5.41 -15.19 8.77
CA SER A 107 -5.71 -14.92 10.19
C SER A 107 -7.01 -14.12 10.38
N LEU A 108 -7.42 -13.35 9.39
CA LEU A 108 -8.69 -12.61 9.37
C LEU A 108 -9.86 -13.45 8.84
N GLY A 109 -9.63 -14.71 8.41
CA GLY A 109 -10.65 -15.62 7.93
C GLY A 109 -11.00 -15.48 6.45
N PHE A 110 -10.11 -14.89 5.63
CA PHE A 110 -10.31 -14.84 4.19
C PHE A 110 -10.21 -16.23 3.56
N GLU A 111 -11.03 -16.47 2.56
CA GLU A 111 -11.04 -17.73 1.82
C GLU A 111 -9.83 -17.82 0.87
N THR A 112 -9.24 -19.03 0.80
CA THR A 112 -8.09 -19.31 -0.06
C THR A 112 -8.38 -19.12 -1.57
N LYS A 113 -9.64 -19.28 -1.98
CA LYS A 113 -10.09 -19.09 -3.36
C LYS A 113 -10.70 -17.70 -3.63
N SER A 114 -10.59 -16.74 -2.68
CA SER A 114 -11.14 -15.41 -2.87
C SER A 114 -10.47 -14.67 -4.03
N TYR A 115 -11.26 -13.92 -4.79
CA TYR A 115 -10.76 -13.12 -5.91
C TYR A 115 -9.65 -12.16 -5.50
N VAL A 116 -9.80 -11.46 -4.37
CA VAL A 116 -8.81 -10.49 -3.88
C VAL A 116 -7.45 -11.14 -3.62
N ARG A 117 -7.43 -12.39 -3.12
CA ARG A 117 -6.21 -13.17 -2.92
C ARG A 117 -5.55 -13.51 -4.26
N ILE A 118 -6.32 -14.07 -5.18
CA ILE A 118 -5.82 -14.53 -6.49
C ILE A 118 -5.31 -13.34 -7.29
N ALA A 119 -6.06 -12.24 -7.33
CA ALA A 119 -5.69 -11.01 -8.03
C ALA A 119 -4.38 -10.41 -7.49
N SER A 120 -4.22 -10.30 -6.17
CA SER A 120 -2.97 -9.82 -5.56
C SER A 120 -1.81 -10.78 -5.79
N GLY A 121 -2.05 -12.08 -5.71
CA GLY A 121 -1.07 -13.11 -6.02
C GLY A 121 -0.54 -12.99 -7.45
N ILE A 122 -1.42 -12.82 -8.44
CA ILE A 122 -1.04 -12.60 -9.85
C ILE A 122 -0.16 -11.36 -9.99
N LYS A 123 -0.58 -10.23 -9.42
CA LYS A 123 0.20 -8.98 -9.43
C LYS A 123 1.58 -9.16 -8.80
N SER A 124 1.64 -9.87 -7.67
CA SER A 124 2.88 -10.18 -6.97
C SER A 124 3.84 -11.05 -7.80
N ILE A 125 3.31 -12.05 -8.51
CA ILE A 125 4.10 -12.91 -9.42
C ILE A 125 4.73 -12.06 -10.52
N ILE A 126 3.93 -11.24 -11.21
CA ILE A 126 4.43 -10.40 -12.29
C ILE A 126 5.50 -9.45 -11.75
N LYS A 127 5.21 -8.73 -10.64
CA LYS A 127 6.15 -7.79 -10.01
C LYS A 127 7.47 -8.48 -9.62
N ARG A 128 7.40 -9.64 -8.98
CA ARG A 128 8.58 -10.39 -8.54
C ARG A 128 9.45 -10.87 -9.70
N ILE A 129 8.86 -11.49 -10.72
CA ILE A 129 9.60 -12.04 -11.86
C ILE A 129 10.18 -10.90 -12.69
N SER A 130 9.43 -9.82 -12.90
CA SER A 130 9.90 -8.62 -13.59
C SER A 130 11.12 -8.02 -12.89
N PHE A 131 11.07 -7.92 -11.56
CA PHE A 131 12.17 -7.33 -10.79
C PHE A 131 13.43 -8.20 -10.79
N LEU A 132 13.27 -9.53 -10.71
CA LEU A 132 14.41 -10.48 -10.69
C LEU A 132 15.09 -10.64 -12.05
N ASN A 133 14.32 -10.58 -13.13
CA ASN A 133 14.82 -10.93 -14.48
C ASN A 133 14.85 -9.73 -15.43
N GLY A 134 14.46 -8.54 -15.01
CA GLY A 134 14.42 -7.35 -15.85
C GLY A 134 13.31 -7.38 -16.92
N HIS A 135 12.24 -8.16 -16.72
CA HIS A 135 11.10 -8.22 -17.63
C HIS A 135 10.08 -7.13 -17.32
N THR A 136 9.42 -6.59 -18.32
CA THR A 136 8.29 -5.66 -18.18
C THR A 136 6.94 -6.37 -18.25
N TYR A 137 6.91 -7.56 -18.83
CA TYR A 137 5.72 -8.41 -19.00
C TYR A 137 6.04 -9.89 -18.77
N LEU A 138 4.99 -10.68 -18.65
CA LEU A 138 5.07 -12.15 -18.68
C LEU A 138 4.05 -12.73 -19.68
N PRO A 139 4.36 -13.86 -20.30
CA PRO A 139 3.38 -14.62 -21.08
C PRO A 139 2.22 -15.09 -20.19
N ARG A 140 0.98 -14.94 -20.67
CA ARG A 140 -0.22 -15.36 -19.95
C ARG A 140 -0.14 -16.80 -19.40
N PRO A 141 0.30 -17.81 -20.18
CA PRO A 141 0.44 -19.19 -19.68
C PRO A 141 1.42 -19.30 -18.49
N THR A 142 2.50 -18.53 -18.53
CA THR A 142 3.49 -18.49 -17.42
C THR A 142 2.86 -17.97 -16.13
N ILE A 143 2.06 -16.90 -16.21
CA ILE A 143 1.37 -16.34 -15.07
C ILE A 143 0.40 -17.37 -14.49
N ILE A 144 -0.40 -18.03 -15.32
CA ILE A 144 -1.37 -19.06 -14.90
C ILE A 144 -0.65 -20.20 -14.17
N ALA A 145 0.40 -20.76 -14.77
CA ALA A 145 1.14 -21.86 -14.17
C ALA A 145 1.75 -21.48 -12.82
N GLN A 146 2.35 -20.30 -12.70
CA GLN A 146 2.93 -19.79 -11.47
C GLN A 146 1.86 -19.51 -10.40
N ALA A 147 0.72 -18.93 -10.79
CA ALA A 147 -0.36 -18.62 -9.85
C ALA A 147 -1.03 -19.89 -9.32
N VAL A 148 -1.32 -20.87 -10.18
CA VAL A 148 -1.84 -22.17 -9.77
C VAL A 148 -0.92 -22.86 -8.74
N SER A 149 0.40 -22.85 -9.02
CA SER A 149 1.39 -23.45 -8.14
C SER A 149 1.56 -22.69 -6.82
N MET A 150 1.66 -21.35 -6.87
CA MET A 150 1.94 -20.54 -5.68
C MET A 150 0.73 -20.41 -4.75
N LEU A 151 -0.47 -20.31 -5.32
CA LEU A 151 -1.69 -20.05 -4.55
C LEU A 151 -2.43 -21.36 -4.18
N GLU A 152 -2.01 -22.50 -4.77
CA GLU A 152 -2.64 -23.80 -4.61
C GLU A 152 -4.14 -23.79 -4.98
N VAL A 153 -4.46 -23.14 -6.11
CA VAL A 153 -5.82 -23.02 -6.64
C VAL A 153 -5.92 -23.65 -8.03
N GLU A 154 -7.15 -23.90 -8.47
CA GLU A 154 -7.44 -24.40 -9.81
C GLU A 154 -7.18 -23.31 -10.86
N GLN A 155 -6.99 -23.72 -12.12
CA GLN A 155 -6.69 -22.80 -13.24
C GLN A 155 -7.84 -21.83 -13.52
N GLY A 156 -9.10 -22.29 -13.51
CA GLY A 156 -10.27 -21.48 -13.82
C GLY A 156 -10.35 -20.17 -13.03
N PRO A 157 -10.32 -20.20 -11.69
CA PRO A 157 -10.28 -18.98 -10.86
C PRO A 157 -9.12 -18.02 -11.18
N VAL A 158 -7.97 -18.54 -11.63
CA VAL A 158 -6.83 -17.71 -12.02
C VAL A 158 -7.12 -17.00 -13.37
N GLU A 159 -7.69 -17.71 -14.35
CA GLU A 159 -8.09 -17.14 -15.63
C GLU A 159 -9.18 -16.08 -15.48
N ASP A 160 -10.15 -16.33 -14.62
CA ASP A 160 -11.20 -15.37 -14.27
C ASP A 160 -10.62 -14.11 -13.63
N ALA A 161 -9.67 -14.28 -12.70
CA ALA A 161 -9.02 -13.15 -12.04
C ALA A 161 -8.17 -12.33 -13.03
N ILE A 162 -7.42 -12.97 -13.93
CA ILE A 162 -6.69 -12.26 -15.01
C ILE A 162 -7.67 -11.46 -15.85
N SER A 163 -8.79 -12.06 -16.24
CA SER A 163 -9.80 -11.40 -17.07
C SER A 163 -10.39 -10.17 -16.38
N GLN A 164 -10.69 -10.26 -15.10
CA GLN A 164 -11.17 -9.13 -14.29
C GLN A 164 -10.12 -8.03 -14.14
N LEU A 165 -8.85 -8.39 -13.90
CA LEU A 165 -7.75 -7.43 -13.80
C LEU A 165 -7.48 -6.71 -15.13
N LEU A 166 -7.68 -7.37 -16.26
CA LEU A 166 -7.65 -6.74 -17.60
C LEU A 166 -8.81 -5.78 -17.77
N LEU A 167 -10.03 -6.17 -17.39
CA LEU A 167 -11.21 -5.30 -17.46
C LEU A 167 -11.11 -4.07 -16.56
N SER A 168 -10.52 -4.21 -15.37
CA SER A 168 -10.28 -3.07 -14.46
C SER A 168 -9.12 -2.17 -14.89
N GLY A 169 -8.32 -2.61 -15.87
CA GLY A 169 -7.13 -1.89 -16.33
C GLY A 169 -5.93 -1.96 -15.39
N GLU A 170 -5.94 -2.84 -14.39
CA GLU A 170 -4.78 -3.11 -13.54
C GLU A 170 -3.71 -3.93 -14.27
N LEU A 171 -4.14 -4.78 -15.21
CA LEU A 171 -3.28 -5.47 -16.18
C LEU A 171 -3.56 -4.95 -17.59
N ILE A 172 -2.53 -5.00 -18.42
CA ILE A 172 -2.63 -4.71 -19.86
C ILE A 172 -2.19 -5.95 -20.62
N SER A 173 -2.88 -6.27 -21.73
CA SER A 173 -2.52 -7.37 -22.62
C SER A 173 -2.14 -6.86 -23.99
N GLU A 174 -1.02 -7.34 -24.51
CA GLU A 174 -0.62 -7.15 -25.91
C GLU A 174 -0.42 -8.52 -26.58
N ASN A 175 -0.98 -8.67 -27.76
CA ASN A 175 -0.80 -9.88 -28.55
C ASN A 175 0.56 -9.87 -29.23
N GLN A 176 1.40 -10.88 -28.96
CA GLN A 176 2.73 -11.06 -29.55
C GLN A 176 2.73 -12.15 -30.67
N GLY A 177 1.57 -12.52 -31.16
CA GLY A 177 1.39 -13.55 -32.16
C GLY A 177 1.19 -14.93 -31.54
N ASP A 178 2.21 -15.48 -30.89
CA ASP A 178 2.16 -16.82 -30.29
C ASP A 178 1.56 -16.84 -28.89
N TYR A 179 1.54 -15.69 -28.20
CA TYR A 179 1.02 -15.56 -26.84
C TYR A 179 0.59 -14.12 -26.53
N ASP A 180 -0.21 -13.98 -25.48
CA ASP A 180 -0.54 -12.69 -24.90
C ASP A 180 0.52 -12.30 -23.86
N ALA A 181 1.18 -11.17 -24.08
CA ALA A 181 2.06 -10.52 -23.12
C ALA A 181 1.23 -9.73 -22.12
N ILE A 182 1.34 -10.08 -20.84
CA ILE A 182 0.58 -9.45 -19.77
C ILE A 182 1.51 -8.57 -18.93
N TYR A 183 1.17 -7.30 -18.84
CA TYR A 183 1.88 -6.27 -18.09
C TYR A 183 1.10 -5.87 -16.84
N LEU A 184 1.83 -5.52 -15.77
CA LEU A 184 1.27 -4.58 -14.81
C LEU A 184 1.15 -3.21 -15.48
N LYS A 185 0.02 -2.52 -15.28
CA LYS A 185 -0.21 -1.19 -15.89
C LYS A 185 0.96 -0.22 -15.66
N LEU A 186 1.56 -0.22 -14.48
CA LEU A 186 2.71 0.62 -14.16
C LEU A 186 3.90 0.37 -15.09
N PHE A 187 4.22 -0.90 -15.39
CA PHE A 187 5.34 -1.26 -16.26
C PHE A 187 5.04 -0.93 -17.71
N TYR A 188 3.80 -1.16 -18.14
CA TYR A 188 3.35 -0.81 -19.48
C TYR A 188 3.44 0.70 -19.74
N ASP A 189 2.91 1.51 -18.81
CA ASP A 189 2.95 2.97 -18.92
C ASP A 189 4.39 3.50 -18.92
N ALA A 190 5.27 2.94 -18.09
CA ALA A 190 6.69 3.31 -18.03
C ALA A 190 7.42 2.98 -19.35
N GLU A 191 7.18 1.80 -19.91
CA GLU A 191 7.80 1.38 -21.18
C GLU A 191 7.35 2.28 -22.33
N ARG A 192 6.06 2.59 -22.42
CA ARG A 192 5.51 3.54 -23.41
C ARG A 192 6.11 4.93 -23.26
N GLU A 193 6.19 5.45 -22.04
CA GLU A 193 6.76 6.78 -21.79
C GLU A 193 8.23 6.86 -22.22
N VAL A 194 9.01 5.82 -21.95
CA VAL A 194 10.41 5.73 -22.40
C VAL A 194 10.48 5.69 -23.94
N ALA A 195 9.67 4.86 -24.58
CA ALA A 195 9.63 4.76 -26.04
C ALA A 195 9.26 6.11 -26.70
N GLU A 196 8.23 6.78 -26.20
CA GLU A 196 7.82 8.10 -26.69
C GLU A 196 8.91 9.17 -26.51
N LYS A 197 9.64 9.14 -25.39
CA LYS A 197 10.77 10.05 -25.16
C LYS A 197 11.91 9.78 -26.12
N LEU A 198 12.27 8.51 -26.34
CA LEU A 198 13.33 8.13 -27.27
C LEU A 198 12.99 8.52 -28.72
N ILE A 199 11.76 8.31 -29.16
CA ILE A 199 11.30 8.73 -30.49
C ILE A 199 11.42 10.25 -30.65
N ARG A 200 11.01 11.04 -29.65
CA ARG A 200 11.18 12.50 -29.67
C ARG A 200 12.65 12.91 -29.74
N MET A 201 13.51 12.27 -28.97
CA MET A 201 14.95 12.56 -28.97
C MET A 201 15.61 12.22 -30.29
N SER A 202 15.22 11.11 -30.95
CA SER A 202 15.77 10.70 -32.25
C SER A 202 15.40 11.68 -33.38
N GLY A 203 14.34 12.45 -33.22
CA GLY A 203 13.92 13.48 -34.18
C GLY A 203 14.60 14.86 -33.99
N VAL A 204 15.43 15.03 -32.96
CA VAL A 204 16.13 16.28 -32.69
C VAL A 204 17.50 16.24 -33.38
N THR A 205 17.70 17.09 -34.41
CA THR A 205 19.03 17.37 -34.99
C THR A 205 19.74 18.40 -34.14
N PHE A 206 20.89 18.04 -33.61
CA PHE A 206 21.81 18.98 -32.96
C PHE A 206 22.73 19.57 -34.01
N ASP A 207 22.70 20.89 -34.26
CA ASP A 207 23.76 21.58 -34.94
C ASP A 207 24.99 21.57 -34.02
N ILE A 208 25.95 20.75 -34.33
CA ILE A 208 27.24 20.74 -33.67
C ILE A 208 28.14 21.66 -34.48
N ASP A 209 28.36 22.89 -34.01
CA ASP A 209 29.38 23.83 -34.54
C ASP A 209 30.82 23.32 -34.20
#